data_ee35d7df77764ee6f1569e12e95f98dc
#
_entry.id   ee35d7df77764ee6f1569e12e95f98dc
#
_cell.length_a   1.000
_cell.length_b   1.000
_cell.length_c   1.000
_cell.angle_alpha   90.00
_cell.angle_beta   90.00
_cell.angle_gamma   90.00
#
_symmetry.space_group_name_H-M   'P 1'
#
loop_
_entity.id
_entity.type
_entity.pdbx_description
1 polymer ?
#
loop_
_entity_poly.entity_id
_entity_poly.type
_entity_poly.pdbx_seq_one_letter_code
_entity_poly.pdbx_strand_id
1 'polypeptide(L)'
;MRVQFERFYTYAELTEALEAWTADFSSLFRCESIGTSYEGRDIWLCTVTNGETGPAEEKPAMLVHAQIHASEFTGTTAALDLLDRLLHGYGTEEKVTAALDTRCFYVVPRVNPDGAEAVLADGRWRRSSVRPYPREEPQDGLQRDDVDGDGRVLFMRMRDPNGSWKPHPEDARLLVPRAPDDLEGEFYAVLPEGNIRNWDGVTVPIPPALEGLDLNRQWPAEWAPEGEQQGAGPYPGSEPETRALIQAIVDRPNIVSYVGYHTFSGVHLRPSSGHPDDDFPVPDLRAFELMGEEATRLTGYPAISIFHDFKYHPKMVIKGGDVDWIYDHLGAYAWVTEFWSPQRAAGLSDYHFIDWLRDHSPEDELAVLKVADEHGEGYVDWYPFEHPQLGPVELGGWDIVRFWFNPPLSRLEQEVKPHADFALFLALASPRLEVRSFESEPVGAGAFRVRLALENTGWLPTNVTERALERKAVRPIEVELEIPDGAGIASGKEREEAGQLAGRVERRTVTWWWTDHSTSERTKVEWVVEANSGDRIAVVARHQRAGTARSELTL
;
A
#
# COMPACT_ATOMS: atom_id res chain seq x y z
N MET A 1 8.17 -4.62 22.85
CA MET A 1 8.56 -3.34 22.24
C MET A 1 7.29 -2.60 21.76
N ARG A 2 7.25 -1.25 21.74
CA ARG A 2 6.17 -0.41 21.19
C ARG A 2 6.72 0.51 20.12
N VAL A 3 5.90 0.86 19.12
CA VAL A 3 6.28 1.82 18.07
C VAL A 3 6.56 3.20 18.67
N GLN A 4 7.56 3.87 18.14
CA GLN A 4 7.97 5.23 18.48
C GLN A 4 7.61 6.16 17.33
N PHE A 5 7.07 7.35 17.63
CA PHE A 5 6.66 8.34 16.63
C PHE A 5 7.55 9.59 16.62
N GLU A 6 8.53 9.65 17.51
CA GLU A 6 9.45 10.79 17.65
C GLU A 6 10.60 10.75 16.65
N ARG A 7 10.65 9.75 15.79
CA ARG A 7 11.69 9.57 14.76
C ARG A 7 11.24 8.62 13.64
N PHE A 8 11.93 8.67 12.53
CA PHE A 8 11.86 7.63 11.50
C PHE A 8 12.89 6.54 11.79
N TYR A 9 12.52 5.29 11.51
CA TYR A 9 13.35 4.12 11.81
C TYR A 9 14.48 3.95 10.79
N THR A 10 15.70 3.70 11.27
CA THR A 10 16.78 3.14 10.47
C THR A 10 16.49 1.66 10.15
N TYR A 11 17.22 1.08 9.21
CA TYR A 11 17.10 -0.35 8.90
C TYR A 11 17.44 -1.24 10.11
N ALA A 12 18.47 -0.85 10.87
CA ALA A 12 18.86 -1.58 12.08
C ALA A 12 17.76 -1.56 13.15
N GLU A 13 17.18 -0.40 13.43
CA GLU A 13 16.10 -0.26 14.41
C GLU A 13 14.82 -0.99 13.99
N LEU A 14 14.51 -0.98 12.68
CA LEU A 14 13.40 -1.75 12.13
C LEU A 14 13.64 -3.26 12.33
N THR A 15 14.81 -3.76 11.99
CA THR A 15 15.16 -5.18 12.15
C THR A 15 15.10 -5.61 13.62
N GLU A 16 15.67 -4.79 14.53
CA GLU A 16 15.60 -5.04 15.98
C GLU A 16 14.15 -5.13 16.49
N ALA A 17 13.26 -4.25 15.98
CA ALA A 17 11.83 -4.29 16.34
C ALA A 17 11.18 -5.61 15.91
N LEU A 18 11.45 -6.06 14.68
CA LEU A 18 10.89 -7.31 14.14
C LEU A 18 11.43 -8.54 14.88
N GLU A 19 12.71 -8.56 15.22
CA GLU A 19 13.32 -9.63 16.03
C GLU A 19 12.71 -9.70 17.44
N ALA A 20 12.54 -8.55 18.10
CA ALA A 20 11.90 -8.46 19.41
C ALA A 20 10.46 -9.01 19.38
N TRP A 21 9.65 -8.62 18.39
CA TRP A 21 8.28 -9.14 18.25
C TRP A 21 8.25 -10.63 17.89
N THR A 22 9.21 -11.12 17.11
CA THR A 22 9.34 -12.56 16.82
C THR A 22 9.59 -13.36 18.10
N ALA A 23 10.39 -12.83 19.03
CA ALA A 23 10.64 -13.46 20.33
C ALA A 23 9.44 -13.37 21.27
N ASP A 24 8.77 -12.21 21.34
CA ASP A 24 7.69 -11.93 22.29
C ASP A 24 6.36 -12.58 21.89
N PHE A 25 6.07 -12.74 20.58
CA PHE A 25 4.77 -13.14 20.03
C PHE A 25 4.82 -14.35 19.08
N SER A 26 5.66 -15.34 19.38
CA SER A 26 5.94 -16.48 18.49
C SER A 26 4.72 -17.31 18.05
N SER A 27 3.60 -17.26 18.77
CA SER A 27 2.33 -17.92 18.39
C SER A 27 1.51 -17.11 17.35
N LEU A 28 1.76 -15.81 17.24
CA LEU A 28 1.01 -14.88 16.38
C LEU A 28 1.86 -14.33 15.23
N PHE A 29 3.17 -14.24 15.40
CA PHE A 29 4.07 -13.50 14.56
C PHE A 29 5.27 -14.32 14.09
N ARG A 30 5.57 -14.22 12.80
CA ARG A 30 6.83 -14.67 12.22
C ARG A 30 7.30 -13.67 11.18
N CYS A 31 8.62 -13.55 11.03
CA CYS A 31 9.23 -12.69 10.01
C CYS A 31 10.23 -13.50 9.20
N GLU A 32 10.26 -13.31 7.89
CA GLU A 32 11.17 -13.98 6.96
C GLU A 32 11.70 -13.00 5.93
N SER A 33 12.91 -13.22 5.44
CA SER A 33 13.45 -12.49 4.29
C SER A 33 12.83 -13.05 3.01
N ILE A 34 12.19 -12.19 2.21
CA ILE A 34 11.66 -12.56 0.89
C ILE A 34 12.65 -12.32 -0.25
N GLY A 35 13.80 -11.77 0.06
CA GLY A 35 14.89 -11.45 -0.87
C GLY A 35 15.78 -10.36 -0.33
N THR A 36 16.73 -9.94 -1.14
CA THR A 36 17.66 -8.86 -0.77
C THR A 36 17.55 -7.69 -1.75
N SER A 37 17.77 -6.48 -1.24
CA SER A 37 17.86 -5.26 -2.02
C SER A 37 19.12 -5.23 -2.88
N TYR A 38 19.25 -4.19 -3.70
CA TYR A 38 20.42 -3.98 -4.58
C TYR A 38 21.76 -3.97 -3.80
N GLU A 39 21.82 -3.36 -2.63
CA GLU A 39 23.00 -3.34 -1.75
C GLU A 39 23.09 -4.55 -0.80
N GLY A 40 22.14 -5.49 -0.87
CA GLY A 40 22.18 -6.76 -0.15
C GLY A 40 21.53 -6.75 1.24
N ARG A 41 20.66 -5.77 1.56
CA ARG A 41 19.85 -5.78 2.79
C ARG A 41 18.64 -6.68 2.62
N ASP A 42 18.28 -7.43 3.66
CA ASP A 42 17.06 -8.26 3.65
C ASP A 42 15.79 -7.42 3.52
N ILE A 43 14.85 -7.93 2.72
CA ILE A 43 13.51 -7.39 2.61
C ILE A 43 12.60 -8.28 3.47
N TRP A 44 12.13 -7.73 4.59
CA TRP A 44 11.38 -8.47 5.58
C TRP A 44 9.89 -8.55 5.22
N LEU A 45 9.33 -9.77 5.29
CA LEU A 45 7.89 -10.01 5.27
C LEU A 45 7.47 -10.61 6.61
N CYS A 46 6.54 -9.94 7.27
CA CYS A 46 5.96 -10.37 8.54
C CYS A 46 4.60 -11.02 8.29
N THR A 47 4.39 -12.20 8.86
CA THR A 47 3.11 -12.91 8.86
C THR A 47 2.50 -12.80 10.25
N VAL A 48 1.27 -12.28 10.35
CA VAL A 48 0.53 -12.13 11.61
C VAL A 48 -0.80 -12.85 11.52
N THR A 49 -0.98 -13.86 12.35
CA THR A 49 -2.21 -14.65 12.47
C THR A 49 -2.13 -15.53 13.72
N ASN A 50 -3.25 -15.93 14.30
CA ASN A 50 -3.25 -16.95 15.33
C ASN A 50 -3.02 -18.35 14.71
N GLY A 51 -1.82 -18.91 14.88
CA GLY A 51 -1.47 -20.23 14.37
C GLY A 51 -2.27 -21.40 14.99
N GLU A 52 -2.84 -21.21 16.17
CA GLU A 52 -3.65 -22.23 16.86
C GLU A 52 -5.02 -22.44 16.18
N THR A 53 -5.51 -21.45 15.44
CA THR A 53 -6.79 -21.53 14.71
C THR A 53 -6.63 -21.97 13.25
N GLY A 54 -5.40 -22.28 12.82
CA GLY A 54 -5.04 -22.80 11.51
C GLY A 54 -3.87 -22.06 10.87
N PRO A 55 -3.24 -22.65 9.86
CA PRO A 55 -2.08 -22.06 9.19
C PRO A 55 -2.49 -20.82 8.37
N ALA A 56 -1.53 -19.91 8.14
CA ALA A 56 -1.73 -18.64 7.46
C ALA A 56 -2.29 -18.81 6.04
N GLU A 57 -1.81 -19.80 5.31
CA GLU A 57 -2.19 -20.12 3.93
C GLU A 57 -3.61 -20.68 3.78
N GLU A 58 -4.22 -21.13 4.86
CA GLU A 58 -5.60 -21.60 4.91
C GLU A 58 -6.59 -20.51 5.37
N LYS A 59 -6.14 -19.28 5.54
CA LYS A 59 -6.96 -18.13 5.92
C LYS A 59 -6.94 -17.06 4.83
N PRO A 60 -8.04 -16.31 4.61
CA PRO A 60 -8.00 -15.12 3.76
C PRO A 60 -6.97 -14.13 4.28
N ALA A 61 -6.22 -13.50 3.37
CA ALA A 61 -5.12 -12.64 3.76
C ALA A 61 -5.27 -11.19 3.26
N MET A 62 -4.78 -10.26 4.07
CA MET A 62 -4.51 -8.87 3.76
C MET A 62 -3.01 -8.68 3.59
N LEU A 63 -2.57 -8.00 2.53
CA LEU A 63 -1.18 -7.60 2.38
C LEU A 63 -1.02 -6.09 2.50
N VAL A 64 -0.06 -5.67 3.30
CA VAL A 64 0.40 -4.27 3.39
C VAL A 64 1.88 -4.23 3.05
N HIS A 65 2.29 -3.32 2.19
CA HIS A 65 3.69 -2.97 2.05
C HIS A 65 3.90 -1.47 2.21
N ALA A 66 5.13 -1.07 2.54
CA ALA A 66 5.49 0.31 2.75
C ALA A 66 6.86 0.65 2.16
N GLN A 67 7.07 1.93 1.95
CA GLN A 67 8.35 2.54 1.57
C GLN A 67 9.01 1.86 0.36
N ILE A 68 8.24 1.69 -0.72
CA ILE A 68 8.79 1.35 -2.04
C ILE A 68 9.54 2.55 -2.64
N HIS A 69 9.12 3.77 -2.26
CA HIS A 69 9.83 5.01 -2.55
C HIS A 69 10.70 5.43 -1.36
N ALA A 70 11.92 5.84 -1.66
CA ALA A 70 12.98 6.02 -0.67
C ALA A 70 12.67 7.07 0.41
N SER A 71 12.12 8.23 0.01
CA SER A 71 11.87 9.37 0.91
C SER A 71 10.56 9.28 1.71
N GLU A 72 9.77 8.19 1.58
CA GLU A 72 8.41 8.06 2.12
C GLU A 72 8.40 7.28 3.45
N PHE A 73 9.02 7.85 4.49
CA PHE A 73 9.24 7.16 5.79
C PHE A 73 7.96 6.86 6.58
N THR A 74 6.94 7.69 6.41
CA THR A 74 5.67 7.58 7.14
C THR A 74 5.04 6.20 6.94
N GLY A 75 5.14 5.64 5.72
CA GLY A 75 4.63 4.32 5.41
C GLY A 75 5.25 3.20 6.26
N THR A 76 6.57 3.24 6.51
CA THR A 76 7.24 2.28 7.41
C THR A 76 6.70 2.40 8.83
N THR A 77 6.54 3.61 9.35
CA THR A 77 5.98 3.83 10.70
C THR A 77 4.55 3.31 10.79
N ALA A 78 3.73 3.52 9.75
CA ALA A 78 2.37 3.02 9.67
C ALA A 78 2.30 1.47 9.61
N ALA A 79 3.20 0.84 8.88
CA ALA A 79 3.28 -0.61 8.83
C ALA A 79 3.71 -1.21 10.18
N LEU A 80 4.65 -0.57 10.88
CA LEU A 80 5.05 -0.96 12.23
C LEU A 80 3.92 -0.73 13.25
N ASP A 81 3.17 0.37 13.16
CA ASP A 81 2.01 0.63 14.03
C ASP A 81 0.89 -0.42 13.83
N LEU A 82 0.64 -0.81 12.59
CA LEU A 82 -0.27 -1.92 12.31
C LEU A 82 0.18 -3.21 12.99
N LEU A 83 1.47 -3.58 12.85
CA LEU A 83 2.04 -4.77 13.51
C LEU A 83 1.93 -4.67 15.04
N ASP A 84 2.32 -3.55 15.62
CA ASP A 84 2.23 -3.28 17.06
C ASP A 84 0.80 -3.45 17.59
N ARG A 85 -0.18 -2.86 16.90
CA ARG A 85 -1.59 -2.98 17.27
C ARG A 85 -2.13 -4.40 17.15
N LEU A 86 -1.81 -5.11 16.06
CA LEU A 86 -2.25 -6.50 15.88
C LEU A 86 -1.71 -7.40 17.00
N LEU A 87 -0.44 -7.27 17.34
CA LEU A 87 0.22 -8.11 18.34
C LEU A 87 -0.27 -7.83 19.76
N HIS A 88 -0.35 -6.57 20.14
CA HIS A 88 -0.75 -6.20 21.51
C HIS A 88 -2.27 -6.09 21.70
N GLY A 89 -3.03 -5.93 20.62
CA GLY A 89 -4.50 -5.91 20.64
C GLY A 89 -5.12 -7.30 20.71
N TYR A 90 -4.39 -8.35 20.34
CA TYR A 90 -4.89 -9.72 20.41
C TYR A 90 -5.29 -10.09 21.86
N GLY A 91 -6.47 -10.67 22.02
CA GLY A 91 -7.05 -11.01 23.33
C GLY A 91 -7.64 -9.83 24.11
N THR A 92 -7.44 -8.58 23.63
CA THR A 92 -7.96 -7.37 24.29
C THR A 92 -8.89 -6.53 23.41
N GLU A 93 -8.62 -6.42 22.12
CA GLU A 93 -9.47 -5.79 21.12
C GLU A 93 -10.27 -6.88 20.36
N GLU A 94 -11.61 -6.82 20.45
CA GLU A 94 -12.49 -7.83 19.82
C GLU A 94 -12.25 -7.98 18.31
N LYS A 95 -12.13 -6.85 17.58
CA LYS A 95 -11.89 -6.87 16.14
C LYS A 95 -10.52 -7.45 15.76
N VAL A 96 -9.47 -7.13 16.53
CA VAL A 96 -8.11 -7.65 16.32
C VAL A 96 -8.10 -9.16 16.57
N THR A 97 -8.70 -9.60 17.69
CA THR A 97 -8.79 -11.02 18.03
C THR A 97 -9.54 -11.80 16.95
N ALA A 98 -10.74 -11.32 16.55
CA ALA A 98 -11.52 -11.95 15.49
C ALA A 98 -10.77 -11.97 14.14
N ALA A 99 -10.00 -10.92 13.83
CA ALA A 99 -9.21 -10.88 12.61
C ALA A 99 -8.07 -11.90 12.65
N LEU A 100 -7.28 -11.99 13.70
CA LEU A 100 -6.15 -12.93 13.78
C LEU A 100 -6.59 -14.39 13.91
N ASP A 101 -7.73 -14.65 14.52
CA ASP A 101 -8.29 -16.01 14.59
C ASP A 101 -8.77 -16.51 13.22
N THR A 102 -9.18 -15.62 12.32
CA THR A 102 -9.87 -16.00 11.08
C THR A 102 -9.21 -15.48 9.79
N ARG A 103 -8.21 -14.64 9.89
CA ARG A 103 -7.50 -13.98 8.79
C ARG A 103 -5.98 -14.04 9.00
N CYS A 104 -5.26 -13.70 7.95
CA CYS A 104 -3.82 -13.51 7.98
C CYS A 104 -3.46 -12.11 7.50
N PHE A 105 -2.46 -11.50 8.12
CA PHE A 105 -1.82 -10.29 7.62
C PHE A 105 -0.42 -10.61 7.15
N TYR A 106 -0.10 -10.20 5.93
CA TYR A 106 1.26 -10.13 5.41
C TYR A 106 1.68 -8.68 5.38
N VAL A 107 2.77 -8.34 6.05
CA VAL A 107 3.24 -6.96 6.13
C VAL A 107 4.70 -6.89 5.72
N VAL A 108 5.01 -6.08 4.70
CA VAL A 108 6.38 -5.74 4.29
C VAL A 108 6.65 -4.30 4.72
N PRO A 109 7.25 -4.06 5.89
CA PRO A 109 7.32 -2.71 6.47
C PRO A 109 8.26 -1.77 5.71
N ARG A 110 9.18 -2.31 4.91
CA ARG A 110 10.09 -1.53 4.04
C ARG A 110 10.52 -2.34 2.83
N VAL A 111 10.03 -1.97 1.65
CA VAL A 111 10.39 -2.64 0.39
C VAL A 111 11.77 -2.19 -0.11
N ASN A 112 12.10 -0.92 0.08
CA ASN A 112 13.35 -0.31 -0.41
C ASN A 112 14.25 0.14 0.76
N PRO A 113 14.95 -0.80 1.41
CA PRO A 113 15.80 -0.46 2.54
C PRO A 113 17.01 0.40 2.16
N ASP A 114 17.58 0.20 0.96
CA ASP A 114 18.75 0.95 0.51
C ASP A 114 18.43 2.43 0.27
N GLY A 115 17.32 2.68 -0.43
CA GLY A 115 16.86 4.04 -0.69
C GLY A 115 16.55 4.79 0.61
N ALA A 116 15.87 4.12 1.55
CA ALA A 116 15.57 4.70 2.85
C ALA A 116 16.83 5.08 3.64
N GLU A 117 17.80 4.16 3.75
CA GLU A 117 19.06 4.42 4.45
C GLU A 117 19.87 5.54 3.80
N ALA A 118 19.89 5.60 2.46
CA ALA A 118 20.59 6.66 1.75
C ALA A 118 19.99 8.05 2.02
N VAL A 119 18.65 8.16 2.07
CA VAL A 119 17.97 9.43 2.40
C VAL A 119 18.16 9.81 3.86
N LEU A 120 18.14 8.85 4.78
CA LEU A 120 18.41 9.10 6.20
C LEU A 120 19.87 9.56 6.45
N ALA A 121 20.81 9.09 5.62
CA ALA A 121 22.21 9.39 5.78
C ALA A 121 22.62 10.78 5.27
N ASP A 122 22.05 11.23 4.15
CA ASP A 122 22.49 12.47 3.47
C ASP A 122 21.37 13.53 3.29
N GLY A 123 20.13 13.27 3.76
CA GLY A 123 19.01 14.20 3.64
C GLY A 123 18.52 14.45 2.21
N ARG A 124 19.16 13.88 1.20
CA ARG A 124 18.84 14.09 -0.21
C ARG A 124 17.58 13.33 -0.59
N TRP A 125 16.60 14.03 -1.13
CA TRP A 125 15.41 13.39 -1.68
C TRP A 125 15.75 12.40 -2.80
N ARG A 126 15.24 11.17 -2.70
CA ARG A 126 15.32 10.13 -3.73
C ARG A 126 13.94 9.55 -3.99
N ARG A 127 13.68 9.26 -5.27
CA ARG A 127 12.43 8.65 -5.65
C ARG A 127 12.34 7.20 -5.16
N SER A 128 13.31 6.36 -5.53
CA SER A 128 13.20 4.94 -5.27
C SER A 128 14.57 4.26 -5.15
N SER A 129 14.97 3.40 -6.10
CA SER A 129 16.23 2.63 -6.06
C SER A 129 17.47 3.52 -5.98
N VAL A 130 18.50 3.04 -5.30
CA VAL A 130 19.83 3.68 -5.28
C VAL A 130 20.71 3.27 -6.47
N ARG A 131 20.27 2.31 -7.28
CA ARG A 131 21.03 1.84 -8.44
C ARG A 131 21.11 2.93 -9.50
N PRO A 132 22.33 3.29 -9.99
CA PRO A 132 22.49 4.17 -11.13
C PRO A 132 21.77 3.65 -12.38
N TYR A 133 20.94 4.51 -13.00
CA TYR A 133 20.20 4.18 -14.23
C TYR A 133 19.59 5.44 -14.85
N PRO A 134 19.55 5.58 -16.17
CA PRO A 134 20.13 4.68 -17.20
C PRO A 134 21.62 4.90 -17.43
N ARG A 135 22.26 5.73 -16.63
CA ARG A 135 23.68 6.10 -16.73
C ARG A 135 24.43 5.62 -15.50
N GLU A 136 25.71 5.37 -15.63
CA GLU A 136 26.60 4.99 -14.53
C GLU A 136 27.28 6.19 -13.88
N GLU A 137 27.32 7.35 -14.57
CA GLU A 137 27.97 8.56 -14.12
C GLU A 137 27.04 9.77 -14.13
N PRO A 138 27.16 10.68 -13.15
CA PRO A 138 26.40 11.93 -13.12
C PRO A 138 26.71 12.80 -14.34
N GLN A 139 25.69 13.49 -14.85
CA GLN A 139 25.86 14.50 -15.90
C GLN A 139 26.43 15.81 -15.32
N ASP A 140 26.98 16.68 -16.21
CA ASP A 140 27.44 18.00 -15.82
C ASP A 140 26.25 18.88 -15.38
N GLY A 141 26.49 19.74 -14.38
CA GLY A 141 25.52 20.62 -13.79
C GLY A 141 25.37 20.45 -12.29
N LEU A 142 24.32 21.04 -11.71
CA LEU A 142 24.07 21.05 -10.28
C LEU A 142 23.73 19.64 -9.79
N GLN A 143 24.55 19.13 -8.90
CA GLN A 143 24.29 17.91 -8.14
C GLN A 143 23.76 18.33 -6.77
N ARG A 144 22.54 17.87 -6.43
CA ARG A 144 21.96 18.14 -5.10
C ARG A 144 22.81 17.50 -4.01
N ASP A 145 23.19 18.28 -3.02
CA ASP A 145 24.09 17.88 -1.95
C ASP A 145 23.90 18.80 -0.74
N ASP A 146 24.12 18.29 0.45
CA ASP A 146 24.18 19.04 1.70
C ASP A 146 25.56 19.76 1.75
N VAL A 147 25.58 21.05 1.40
CA VAL A 147 26.85 21.78 1.24
C VAL A 147 27.38 22.37 2.54
N ASP A 148 26.55 22.48 3.57
CA ASP A 148 26.95 23.00 4.89
C ASP A 148 27.04 21.94 5.98
N GLY A 149 26.58 20.70 5.71
CA GLY A 149 26.69 19.56 6.60
C GLY A 149 25.63 19.51 7.70
N ASP A 150 24.47 20.16 7.49
CA ASP A 150 23.39 20.19 8.48
C ASP A 150 22.46 18.95 8.42
N GLY A 151 22.70 18.04 7.46
CA GLY A 151 21.92 16.82 7.25
C GLY A 151 20.61 17.04 6.47
N ARG A 152 20.50 18.14 5.74
CA ARG A 152 19.36 18.50 4.87
C ARG A 152 19.87 18.95 3.51
N VAL A 153 19.02 18.86 2.51
CA VAL A 153 19.26 19.46 1.19
C VAL A 153 18.10 20.41 0.91
N LEU A 154 18.36 21.68 1.06
CA LEU A 154 17.37 22.75 0.98
C LEU A 154 17.42 23.48 -0.38
N PHE A 155 17.37 24.82 -0.33
CA PHE A 155 17.49 25.69 -1.50
C PHE A 155 18.57 26.74 -1.25
N MET A 156 19.16 27.23 -2.35
CA MET A 156 20.06 28.38 -2.37
C MET A 156 19.37 29.52 -3.06
N ARG A 157 19.32 30.72 -2.44
CA ARG A 157 18.89 31.93 -3.13
C ARG A 157 20.04 32.94 -3.23
N MET A 158 20.10 33.62 -4.36
CA MET A 158 21.10 34.65 -4.65
C MET A 158 20.40 35.93 -5.10
N ARG A 159 20.86 37.07 -4.59
CA ARG A 159 20.37 38.36 -5.10
C ARG A 159 20.77 38.52 -6.55
N ASP A 160 19.77 38.72 -7.40
CA ASP A 160 19.94 38.91 -8.84
C ASP A 160 18.93 39.97 -9.33
N PRO A 161 19.39 41.12 -9.86
CA PRO A 161 18.48 42.13 -10.42
C PRO A 161 17.55 41.61 -11.51
N ASN A 162 17.93 40.50 -12.17
CA ASN A 162 17.15 39.83 -13.22
C ASN A 162 16.49 38.53 -12.70
N GLY A 163 16.56 38.27 -11.41
CA GLY A 163 15.99 37.06 -10.79
C GLY A 163 14.48 36.94 -11.03
N SER A 164 14.03 35.71 -11.08
CA SER A 164 12.63 35.37 -11.36
C SER A 164 11.73 35.40 -10.12
N TRP A 165 12.31 35.59 -8.93
CA TRP A 165 11.60 35.49 -7.66
C TRP A 165 11.71 36.78 -6.87
N LYS A 166 10.67 37.12 -6.11
CA LYS A 166 10.65 38.22 -5.13
C LYS A 166 10.07 37.73 -3.81
N PRO A 167 10.39 38.39 -2.68
CA PRO A 167 9.78 38.05 -1.40
C PRO A 167 8.25 38.19 -1.44
N HIS A 168 7.57 37.28 -0.73
CA HIS A 168 6.15 37.37 -0.50
C HIS A 168 5.81 38.65 0.29
N PRO A 169 4.76 39.40 -0.05
CA PRO A 169 4.48 40.70 0.58
C PRO A 169 4.13 40.62 2.07
N GLU A 170 3.58 39.50 2.55
CA GLU A 170 3.22 39.31 3.95
C GLU A 170 4.30 38.60 4.76
N ASP A 171 5.09 37.72 4.13
CA ASP A 171 6.19 37.02 4.80
C ASP A 171 7.38 36.84 3.85
N ALA A 172 8.44 37.61 4.08
CA ALA A 172 9.62 37.64 3.22
C ALA A 172 10.46 36.35 3.19
N ARG A 173 10.12 35.37 4.03
CA ARG A 173 10.71 34.02 3.96
C ARG A 173 10.31 33.30 2.69
N LEU A 174 9.02 33.41 2.29
CA LEU A 174 8.51 32.84 1.06
C LEU A 174 8.94 33.67 -0.16
N LEU A 175 9.03 32.99 -1.28
CA LEU A 175 9.36 33.60 -2.57
C LEU A 175 8.21 33.36 -3.55
N VAL A 176 7.77 34.43 -4.19
CA VAL A 176 6.72 34.39 -5.22
C VAL A 176 7.28 34.76 -6.59
N PRO A 177 6.65 34.32 -7.68
CA PRO A 177 7.08 34.70 -9.03
C PRO A 177 7.09 36.23 -9.22
N ARG A 178 8.14 36.73 -9.87
CA ARG A 178 8.24 38.11 -10.27
C ARG A 178 7.27 38.40 -11.42
N ALA A 179 6.42 39.39 -11.25
CA ALA A 179 5.55 39.86 -12.34
C ALA A 179 6.31 40.64 -13.43
N PRO A 180 5.83 40.68 -14.69
CA PRO A 180 6.51 41.40 -15.78
C PRO A 180 6.69 42.89 -15.55
N ASP A 181 5.86 43.49 -14.73
CA ASP A 181 5.85 44.92 -14.36
C ASP A 181 6.51 45.23 -13.02
N ASP A 182 7.13 44.22 -12.36
CA ASP A 182 7.98 44.43 -11.20
C ASP A 182 9.37 44.96 -11.65
N LEU A 183 9.48 46.30 -11.73
CA LEU A 183 10.70 46.94 -12.22
C LEU A 183 11.70 47.27 -11.11
N GLU A 184 11.25 47.37 -9.88
CA GLU A 184 12.06 47.71 -8.71
C GLU A 184 11.77 46.75 -7.55
N GLY A 185 12.77 46.46 -6.72
CA GLY A 185 12.63 45.58 -5.56
C GLY A 185 13.83 44.66 -5.37
N GLU A 186 13.70 43.76 -4.43
CA GLU A 186 14.66 42.67 -4.22
C GLU A 186 14.23 41.47 -5.03
N PHE A 187 15.11 41.02 -5.91
CA PHE A 187 14.89 39.85 -6.75
C PHE A 187 15.95 38.80 -6.51
N TYR A 188 15.57 37.55 -6.72
CA TYR A 188 16.42 36.39 -6.43
C TYR A 188 16.39 35.38 -7.57
N ALA A 189 17.57 34.78 -7.84
CA ALA A 189 17.69 33.50 -8.47
C ALA A 189 17.65 32.41 -7.39
N VAL A 190 16.96 31.29 -7.64
CA VAL A 190 16.82 30.17 -6.69
C VAL A 190 17.28 28.89 -7.36
N LEU A 191 18.10 28.13 -6.68
CA LEU A 191 18.61 26.81 -7.07
C LEU A 191 18.37 25.82 -5.93
N PRO A 192 18.23 24.51 -6.22
CA PRO A 192 18.42 23.50 -5.18
C PRO A 192 19.81 23.62 -4.57
N GLU A 193 19.94 23.29 -3.31
CA GLU A 193 21.23 23.19 -2.64
C GLU A 193 22.08 22.09 -3.28
N GLY A 194 23.40 22.36 -3.46
CA GLY A 194 24.33 21.41 -4.06
C GLY A 194 25.54 22.03 -4.74
N ASN A 195 26.37 21.18 -5.30
CA ASN A 195 27.60 21.53 -6.00
C ASN A 195 27.45 21.38 -7.52
N ILE A 196 28.15 22.22 -8.30
CA ILE A 196 28.05 22.24 -9.77
C ILE A 196 29.24 21.46 -10.39
N ARG A 197 28.92 20.27 -10.94
CA ARG A 197 29.93 19.46 -11.66
C ARG A 197 30.31 20.12 -12.99
N ASN A 198 31.63 20.28 -13.23
CA ASN A 198 32.19 20.85 -14.45
C ASN A 198 31.61 22.21 -14.85
N TRP A 199 31.42 23.09 -13.87
CA TRP A 199 30.82 24.41 -14.09
C TRP A 199 31.62 25.27 -15.05
N ASP A 200 30.94 25.87 -16.02
CA ASP A 200 31.55 26.80 -17.00
C ASP A 200 31.68 28.25 -16.50
N GLY A 201 31.19 28.52 -15.27
CA GLY A 201 31.18 29.85 -14.68
C GLY A 201 29.95 30.70 -15.10
N VAL A 202 29.03 30.18 -15.90
CA VAL A 202 27.91 30.93 -16.47
C VAL A 202 26.55 30.19 -16.31
N THR A 203 26.48 28.95 -16.80
CA THR A 203 25.23 28.18 -16.85
C THR A 203 25.16 27.15 -15.72
N VAL A 204 23.98 26.97 -15.16
CA VAL A 204 23.72 26.00 -14.08
C VAL A 204 22.58 25.06 -14.50
N PRO A 205 22.88 24.09 -15.38
CA PRO A 205 21.86 23.08 -15.69
C PRO A 205 21.60 22.19 -14.47
N ILE A 206 20.35 21.74 -14.32
CA ILE A 206 19.96 20.77 -13.29
C ILE A 206 19.69 19.44 -14.00
N PRO A 207 20.65 18.52 -14.03
CA PRO A 207 20.49 17.24 -14.70
C PRO A 207 19.49 16.34 -13.93
N PRO A 208 18.88 15.34 -14.60
CA PRO A 208 18.17 14.27 -13.92
C PRO A 208 19.09 13.57 -12.92
N ALA A 209 18.51 13.09 -11.81
CA ALA A 209 19.24 12.31 -10.83
C ALA A 209 19.91 11.08 -11.47
N LEU A 210 21.01 10.64 -10.89
CA LEU A 210 21.72 9.43 -11.34
C LEU A 210 20.85 8.19 -11.13
N GLU A 211 20.11 8.18 -10.03
CA GLU A 211 19.19 7.11 -9.63
C GLU A 211 17.80 7.34 -10.25
N GLY A 212 17.61 6.87 -11.49
CA GLY A 212 16.40 7.15 -12.27
C GLY A 212 15.31 6.09 -12.24
N LEU A 213 15.52 4.97 -11.51
CA LEU A 213 14.52 3.90 -11.41
C LEU A 213 13.41 4.23 -10.42
N ASP A 214 12.21 3.80 -10.76
CA ASP A 214 11.03 3.85 -9.89
C ASP A 214 10.50 2.42 -9.69
N LEU A 215 10.65 1.87 -8.49
CA LEU A 215 10.22 0.52 -8.15
C LEU A 215 8.70 0.31 -8.30
N ASN A 216 7.91 1.40 -8.35
CA ASN A 216 6.48 1.36 -8.63
C ASN A 216 6.13 1.75 -10.09
N ARG A 217 7.06 1.51 -11.02
CA ARG A 217 6.84 1.55 -12.48
C ARG A 217 7.30 0.27 -13.17
N GLN A 218 7.62 -0.78 -12.40
CA GLN A 218 8.22 -2.03 -12.86
C GLN A 218 7.30 -3.24 -12.71
N TRP A 219 6.02 -3.03 -12.42
CA TRP A 219 5.07 -4.12 -12.29
C TRP A 219 4.54 -4.57 -13.64
N PRO A 220 4.16 -5.86 -13.81
CA PRO A 220 3.81 -6.39 -15.13
C PRO A 220 2.55 -5.82 -15.77
N ALA A 221 1.66 -5.19 -14.98
CA ALA A 221 0.43 -4.59 -15.52
C ALA A 221 0.76 -3.38 -16.40
N GLU A 222 0.39 -3.46 -17.67
CA GLU A 222 0.56 -2.37 -18.65
C GLU A 222 1.97 -1.75 -18.68
N TRP A 223 2.97 -2.50 -18.27
CA TRP A 223 4.34 -2.01 -18.28
C TRP A 223 4.74 -1.47 -19.66
N ALA A 224 5.44 -0.34 -19.66
CA ALA A 224 5.98 0.25 -20.87
C ALA A 224 7.47 0.57 -20.69
N PRO A 225 8.25 0.56 -21.77
CA PRO A 225 9.69 0.82 -21.68
C PRO A 225 9.98 2.27 -21.28
N GLU A 226 11.22 2.51 -20.83
CA GLU A 226 11.71 3.79 -20.31
C GLU A 226 11.37 5.02 -21.17
N GLY A 227 11.31 4.86 -22.51
CA GLY A 227 10.95 5.96 -23.42
C GLY A 227 9.47 6.38 -23.35
N GLU A 228 8.60 5.54 -22.79
CA GLU A 228 7.17 5.82 -22.60
C GLU A 228 6.83 6.04 -21.12
N GLN A 229 7.46 5.30 -20.21
CA GLN A 229 7.30 5.41 -18.78
C GLN A 229 8.65 5.59 -18.11
N GLN A 230 8.93 6.80 -17.64
CA GLN A 230 10.16 7.09 -16.90
C GLN A 230 10.25 6.24 -15.61
N GLY A 231 11.41 5.70 -15.35
CA GLY A 231 11.68 4.87 -14.17
C GLY A 231 11.28 3.39 -14.32
N ALA A 232 10.75 3.00 -15.48
CA ALA A 232 10.28 1.63 -15.73
C ALA A 232 11.42 0.59 -15.77
N GLY A 233 12.65 1.03 -15.98
CA GLY A 233 13.79 0.13 -16.08
C GLY A 233 13.81 -0.68 -17.38
N PRO A 234 14.74 -1.65 -17.50
CA PRO A 234 14.92 -2.41 -18.73
C PRO A 234 13.84 -3.45 -19.02
N TYR A 235 13.14 -3.95 -18.00
CA TYR A 235 12.03 -4.91 -18.10
C TYR A 235 11.25 -4.98 -16.78
N PRO A 236 10.01 -5.51 -16.78
CA PRO A 236 9.20 -5.61 -15.56
C PRO A 236 9.90 -6.45 -14.48
N GLY A 237 9.95 -5.95 -13.26
CA GLY A 237 10.63 -6.64 -12.15
C GLY A 237 12.16 -6.71 -12.33
N SER A 238 12.77 -5.73 -13.01
CA SER A 238 14.22 -5.70 -13.17
C SER A 238 14.98 -5.54 -11.86
N GLU A 239 14.38 -4.82 -10.90
CA GLU A 239 15.02 -4.58 -9.61
C GLU A 239 14.71 -5.71 -8.61
N PRO A 240 15.71 -6.07 -7.79
CA PRO A 240 15.55 -7.18 -6.85
C PRO A 240 14.41 -6.95 -5.85
N GLU A 241 14.18 -5.71 -5.39
CA GLU A 241 13.14 -5.32 -4.45
C GLU A 241 11.74 -5.60 -5.03
N THR A 242 11.48 -5.10 -6.23
CA THR A 242 10.19 -5.30 -6.92
C THR A 242 9.97 -6.79 -7.23
N ARG A 243 11.02 -7.48 -7.68
CA ARG A 243 10.93 -8.92 -7.99
C ARG A 243 10.65 -9.76 -6.75
N ALA A 244 11.30 -9.45 -5.62
CA ALA A 244 11.07 -10.14 -4.35
C ALA A 244 9.62 -9.97 -3.89
N LEU A 245 9.08 -8.76 -3.96
CA LEU A 245 7.69 -8.48 -3.57
C LEU A 245 6.69 -9.16 -4.52
N ILE A 246 6.89 -9.09 -5.83
CA ILE A 246 6.05 -9.79 -6.83
C ILE A 246 6.02 -11.30 -6.53
N GLN A 247 7.19 -11.92 -6.32
CA GLN A 247 7.26 -13.35 -6.02
C GLN A 247 6.56 -13.70 -4.72
N ALA A 248 6.78 -12.91 -3.67
CA ALA A 248 6.12 -13.11 -2.38
C ALA A 248 4.59 -13.05 -2.47
N ILE A 249 4.06 -12.17 -3.33
CA ILE A 249 2.61 -12.05 -3.58
C ILE A 249 2.11 -13.27 -4.37
N VAL A 250 2.80 -13.68 -5.43
CA VAL A 250 2.40 -14.85 -6.25
C VAL A 250 2.38 -16.14 -5.42
N ASP A 251 3.32 -16.30 -4.49
CA ASP A 251 3.39 -17.46 -3.60
C ASP A 251 2.30 -17.48 -2.52
N ARG A 252 1.49 -16.41 -2.42
CA ARG A 252 0.41 -16.25 -1.42
C ARG A 252 -0.95 -16.01 -2.08
N PRO A 253 -1.52 -17.05 -2.74
CA PRO A 253 -2.78 -16.92 -3.49
C PRO A 253 -4.01 -16.63 -2.61
N ASN A 254 -3.86 -16.66 -1.29
CA ASN A 254 -4.89 -16.33 -0.32
C ASN A 254 -5.04 -14.81 -0.06
N ILE A 255 -4.25 -13.97 -0.71
CA ILE A 255 -4.37 -12.51 -0.63
C ILE A 255 -5.69 -12.08 -1.29
N VAL A 256 -6.52 -11.37 -0.50
CA VAL A 256 -7.84 -10.85 -0.88
C VAL A 256 -7.79 -9.35 -1.10
N SER A 257 -7.04 -8.65 -0.27
CA SER A 257 -6.88 -7.20 -0.31
C SER A 257 -5.44 -6.78 -0.07
N TYR A 258 -5.13 -5.60 -0.56
CA TYR A 258 -3.78 -5.06 -0.63
C TYR A 258 -3.80 -3.56 -0.36
N VAL A 259 -2.80 -3.05 0.39
CA VAL A 259 -2.56 -1.61 0.52
C VAL A 259 -1.07 -1.32 0.41
N GLY A 260 -0.71 -0.45 -0.54
CA GLY A 260 0.60 0.18 -0.61
C GLY A 260 0.60 1.49 0.21
N TYR A 261 1.54 1.63 1.14
CA TYR A 261 1.72 2.84 1.94
C TYR A 261 2.76 3.75 1.31
N HIS A 262 2.30 4.94 0.91
CA HIS A 262 3.02 5.98 0.21
C HIS A 262 2.90 7.34 0.89
N THR A 263 3.57 8.33 0.38
CA THR A 263 3.37 9.75 0.63
C THR A 263 3.54 10.51 -0.69
N PHE A 264 2.93 11.65 -0.92
CA PHE A 264 2.05 12.43 -0.05
C PHE A 264 0.77 12.79 -0.81
N SER A 265 -0.28 13.18 -0.12
CA SER A 265 -1.46 13.92 -0.63
C SER A 265 -2.64 13.80 0.33
N GLY A 266 -2.56 12.91 1.34
CA GLY A 266 -3.64 12.67 2.32
C GLY A 266 -4.88 12.04 1.68
N VAL A 267 -4.71 11.01 0.86
CA VAL A 267 -5.79 10.34 0.11
C VAL A 267 -5.63 8.82 0.10
N HIS A 268 -6.72 8.12 -0.20
CA HIS A 268 -6.71 6.72 -0.62
C HIS A 268 -6.97 6.63 -2.11
N LEU A 269 -6.09 5.95 -2.83
CA LEU A 269 -6.17 5.78 -4.28
C LEU A 269 -6.64 4.36 -4.61
N ARG A 270 -7.61 4.25 -5.52
CA ARG A 270 -8.00 2.97 -6.13
C ARG A 270 -7.58 2.88 -7.59
N PRO A 271 -7.39 1.68 -8.14
CA PRO A 271 -7.19 1.52 -9.57
C PRO A 271 -8.41 2.01 -10.37
N SER A 272 -8.33 2.17 -11.67
CA SER A 272 -7.19 1.91 -12.52
C SER A 272 -6.37 3.19 -12.73
N SER A 273 -5.06 3.03 -13.01
CA SER A 273 -4.25 4.17 -13.48
C SER A 273 -4.50 4.46 -14.96
N GLY A 274 -4.82 3.44 -15.75
CA GLY A 274 -4.93 3.47 -17.21
C GLY A 274 -6.36 3.63 -17.76
N HIS A 275 -7.37 3.21 -17.02
CA HIS A 275 -8.74 3.03 -17.52
C HIS A 275 -9.78 3.78 -16.69
N PRO A 276 -10.84 4.30 -17.33
CA PRO A 276 -11.94 4.95 -16.64
C PRO A 276 -12.81 3.94 -15.87
N ASP A 277 -13.65 4.43 -14.99
CA ASP A 277 -14.56 3.63 -14.17
C ASP A 277 -15.54 2.78 -15.01
N ASP A 278 -15.89 3.23 -16.21
CA ASP A 278 -16.78 2.50 -17.14
C ASP A 278 -16.20 1.14 -17.59
N ASP A 279 -14.90 0.93 -17.47
CA ASP A 279 -14.22 -0.32 -17.83
C ASP A 279 -14.18 -1.35 -16.67
N PHE A 280 -14.68 -0.97 -15.50
CA PHE A 280 -14.76 -1.89 -14.37
C PHE A 280 -16.01 -2.77 -14.43
N PRO A 281 -15.92 -4.04 -14.00
CA PRO A 281 -17.11 -4.80 -13.63
C PRO A 281 -17.90 -4.03 -12.56
N VAL A 282 -19.21 -3.90 -12.78
CA VAL A 282 -20.08 -3.08 -11.90
C VAL A 282 -20.01 -3.51 -10.42
N PRO A 283 -20.01 -4.83 -10.07
CA PRO A 283 -19.88 -5.24 -8.68
C PRO A 283 -18.55 -4.82 -8.05
N ASP A 284 -17.45 -4.87 -8.81
CA ASP A 284 -16.12 -4.52 -8.33
C ASP A 284 -16.01 -3.03 -8.03
N LEU A 285 -16.43 -2.17 -8.98
CA LEU A 285 -16.45 -0.73 -8.77
C LEU A 285 -17.28 -0.36 -7.54
N ARG A 286 -18.45 -0.99 -7.43
CA ARG A 286 -19.34 -0.74 -6.29
C ARG A 286 -18.73 -1.13 -4.95
N ALA A 287 -18.00 -2.24 -4.90
CA ALA A 287 -17.29 -2.63 -3.69
C ALA A 287 -16.12 -1.68 -3.37
N PHE A 288 -15.38 -1.20 -4.38
CA PHE A 288 -14.37 -0.15 -4.20
C PHE A 288 -14.99 1.13 -3.60
N GLU A 289 -16.12 1.61 -4.14
CA GLU A 289 -16.81 2.79 -3.60
C GLU A 289 -17.15 2.63 -2.13
N LEU A 290 -17.75 1.48 -1.75
CA LEU A 290 -18.13 1.20 -0.35
C LEU A 290 -16.94 1.10 0.60
N MET A 291 -15.87 0.45 0.16
CA MET A 291 -14.63 0.38 0.93
C MET A 291 -13.98 1.75 1.04
N GLY A 292 -14.07 2.57 -0.01
CA GLY A 292 -13.57 3.95 -0.02
C GLY A 292 -14.37 4.88 0.92
N GLU A 293 -15.70 4.75 0.96
CA GLU A 293 -16.55 5.46 1.93
C GLU A 293 -16.13 5.14 3.38
N GLU A 294 -15.85 3.86 3.65
CA GLU A 294 -15.40 3.42 4.97
C GLU A 294 -13.97 3.87 5.28
N ALA A 295 -13.05 3.82 4.30
CA ALA A 295 -11.71 4.36 4.43
C ALA A 295 -11.74 5.85 4.83
N THR A 296 -12.55 6.65 4.12
CA THR A 296 -12.74 8.07 4.42
C THR A 296 -13.32 8.29 5.82
N ARG A 297 -14.30 7.47 6.22
CA ARG A 297 -14.90 7.56 7.56
C ARG A 297 -13.90 7.24 8.68
N LEU A 298 -13.03 6.26 8.46
CA LEU A 298 -12.06 5.81 9.47
C LEU A 298 -10.87 6.75 9.58
N THR A 299 -10.34 7.22 8.45
CA THR A 299 -9.07 7.95 8.40
C THR A 299 -9.24 9.46 8.18
N GLY A 300 -10.39 9.87 7.69
CA GLY A 300 -10.62 11.24 7.23
C GLY A 300 -9.96 11.56 5.88
N TYR A 301 -9.25 10.63 5.23
CA TYR A 301 -8.67 10.81 3.90
C TYR A 301 -9.71 10.47 2.83
N PRO A 302 -9.90 11.33 1.80
CA PRO A 302 -10.80 11.00 0.71
C PRO A 302 -10.30 9.79 -0.08
N ALA A 303 -11.23 8.93 -0.50
CA ALA A 303 -10.95 7.83 -1.41
C ALA A 303 -11.30 8.25 -2.84
N ILE A 304 -10.32 8.23 -3.75
CA ILE A 304 -10.41 8.76 -5.10
C ILE A 304 -9.88 7.77 -6.15
N SER A 305 -10.23 8.01 -7.41
CA SER A 305 -9.73 7.26 -8.55
C SER A 305 -8.40 7.81 -9.04
N ILE A 306 -7.41 6.95 -9.29
CA ILE A 306 -6.16 7.39 -9.92
C ILE A 306 -6.43 7.98 -11.29
N PHE A 307 -7.28 7.33 -12.10
CA PHE A 307 -7.56 7.78 -13.46
C PHE A 307 -8.26 9.14 -13.52
N HIS A 308 -9.24 9.37 -12.64
CA HIS A 308 -10.05 10.59 -12.69
C HIS A 308 -9.43 11.75 -11.93
N ASP A 309 -8.78 11.48 -10.78
CA ASP A 309 -8.46 12.51 -9.80
C ASP A 309 -6.97 12.67 -9.48
N PHE A 310 -6.09 11.72 -9.95
CA PHE A 310 -4.68 11.70 -9.54
C PHE A 310 -3.69 11.57 -10.71
N LYS A 311 -3.98 12.18 -11.85
CA LYS A 311 -3.06 12.20 -13.00
C LYS A 311 -2.01 13.31 -12.86
N TYR A 312 -0.75 12.96 -13.09
CA TYR A 312 0.36 13.93 -13.15
C TYR A 312 0.23 14.92 -14.32
N HIS A 313 -0.49 14.55 -15.35
CA HIS A 313 -0.83 15.41 -16.49
C HIS A 313 -2.10 14.84 -17.15
N PRO A 314 -3.04 15.68 -17.66
CA PRO A 314 -4.30 15.20 -18.25
C PRO A 314 -4.17 14.16 -19.37
N LYS A 315 -3.04 14.14 -20.07
CA LYS A 315 -2.74 13.21 -21.18
C LYS A 315 -1.80 12.06 -20.76
N MET A 316 -1.39 12.01 -19.50
CA MET A 316 -0.45 11.00 -19.02
C MET A 316 -1.21 9.90 -18.28
N VAL A 317 -0.85 8.66 -18.58
CA VAL A 317 -1.32 7.47 -17.89
C VAL A 317 -0.12 6.84 -17.19
N ILE A 318 -0.25 6.54 -15.92
CA ILE A 318 0.78 5.81 -15.15
C ILE A 318 0.74 4.36 -15.59
N LYS A 319 1.91 3.78 -15.86
CA LYS A 319 2.07 2.40 -16.30
C LYS A 319 3.01 1.63 -15.37
N GLY A 320 2.79 0.32 -15.27
CA GLY A 320 3.64 -0.55 -14.45
C GLY A 320 3.52 -0.29 -12.93
N GLY A 321 2.35 0.11 -12.46
CA GLY A 321 2.04 0.28 -11.04
C GLY A 321 1.60 -1.02 -10.36
N ASP A 322 1.86 -1.12 -9.06
CA ASP A 322 1.50 -2.26 -8.22
C ASP A 322 -0.01 -2.47 -8.09
N VAL A 323 -0.74 -1.41 -7.81
CA VAL A 323 -2.18 -1.44 -7.57
C VAL A 323 -2.96 -1.96 -8.78
N ASP A 324 -2.52 -1.60 -10.00
CA ASP A 324 -3.11 -2.09 -11.24
C ASP A 324 -2.82 -3.59 -11.44
N TRP A 325 -1.59 -4.03 -11.14
CA TRP A 325 -1.23 -5.43 -11.27
C TRP A 325 -2.01 -6.31 -10.29
N ILE A 326 -2.14 -5.88 -9.04
CA ILE A 326 -2.90 -6.60 -8.01
C ILE A 326 -4.38 -6.76 -8.42
N TYR A 327 -5.02 -5.69 -8.89
CA TYR A 327 -6.41 -5.76 -9.30
C TYR A 327 -6.58 -6.49 -10.64
N ASP A 328 -5.87 -6.08 -11.68
CA ASP A 328 -6.09 -6.60 -13.03
C ASP A 328 -5.59 -8.02 -13.25
N HIS A 329 -4.48 -8.43 -12.62
CA HIS A 329 -3.90 -9.75 -12.82
C HIS A 329 -4.32 -10.75 -11.75
N LEU A 330 -4.41 -10.33 -10.50
CA LEU A 330 -4.75 -11.21 -9.40
C LEU A 330 -6.23 -11.12 -8.99
N GLY A 331 -6.92 -10.04 -9.36
CA GLY A 331 -8.31 -9.82 -8.99
C GLY A 331 -8.50 -9.71 -7.48
N ALA A 332 -7.58 -9.04 -6.79
CA ALA A 332 -7.72 -8.66 -5.39
C ALA A 332 -8.01 -7.16 -5.29
N TYR A 333 -8.70 -6.72 -4.22
CA TYR A 333 -8.92 -5.30 -3.99
C TYR A 333 -7.62 -4.62 -3.59
N ALA A 334 -7.20 -3.63 -4.37
CA ALA A 334 -5.94 -2.94 -4.20
C ALA A 334 -6.15 -1.45 -3.91
N TRP A 335 -5.41 -0.92 -2.94
CA TRP A 335 -5.42 0.47 -2.53
C TRP A 335 -4.01 1.00 -2.39
N VAL A 336 -3.86 2.31 -2.61
CA VAL A 336 -2.69 3.08 -2.17
C VAL A 336 -3.16 4.06 -1.10
N THR A 337 -2.44 4.18 -0.01
CA THR A 337 -2.62 5.26 0.96
C THR A 337 -1.47 6.23 0.81
N GLU A 338 -1.76 7.44 0.37
CA GLU A 338 -0.83 8.56 0.32
C GLU A 338 -0.96 9.34 1.62
N PHE A 339 -0.06 9.07 2.58
CA PHE A 339 -0.07 9.75 3.88
C PHE A 339 0.27 11.23 3.72
N TRP A 340 -0.23 12.03 4.65
CA TRP A 340 0.13 13.42 4.85
C TRP A 340 -0.24 14.34 3.68
N SER A 341 -0.68 15.53 4.01
CA SER A 341 -0.85 16.65 3.07
C SER A 341 -0.69 17.95 3.83
N PRO A 342 0.39 18.72 3.56
CA PRO A 342 0.55 20.07 4.11
C PRO A 342 -0.63 20.98 3.79
N GLN A 343 -1.19 20.87 2.58
CA GLN A 343 -2.35 21.65 2.13
C GLN A 343 -3.57 21.35 3.01
N ARG A 344 -3.84 20.10 3.26
CA ARG A 344 -4.93 19.65 4.12
C ARG A 344 -4.74 20.09 5.57
N ALA A 345 -3.53 20.00 6.07
CA ALA A 345 -3.16 20.49 7.41
C ALA A 345 -3.36 22.01 7.52
N ALA A 346 -3.14 22.74 6.43
CA ALA A 346 -3.40 24.18 6.33
C ALA A 346 -4.90 24.54 6.17
N GLY A 347 -5.80 23.52 6.10
CA GLY A 347 -7.24 23.72 5.92
C GLY A 347 -7.67 24.02 4.49
N LEU A 348 -6.80 23.81 3.50
CA LEU A 348 -7.13 23.91 2.08
C LEU A 348 -7.94 22.69 1.66
N SER A 349 -9.05 22.87 0.97
CA SER A 349 -9.96 21.78 0.58
C SER A 349 -10.37 21.80 -0.89
N ASP A 350 -10.15 22.91 -1.58
CA ASP A 350 -10.53 23.11 -2.99
C ASP A 350 -9.27 23.24 -3.85
N TYR A 351 -8.58 22.11 -4.04
CA TYR A 351 -7.37 22.05 -4.87
C TYR A 351 -7.24 20.71 -5.56
N HIS A 352 -6.61 20.71 -6.73
CA HIS A 352 -6.18 19.49 -7.42
C HIS A 352 -4.81 19.06 -6.86
N PHE A 353 -4.70 17.84 -6.37
CA PHE A 353 -3.50 17.34 -5.64
C PHE A 353 -2.18 17.60 -6.39
N ILE A 354 -2.15 17.30 -7.69
CA ILE A 354 -0.93 17.43 -8.49
C ILE A 354 -0.79 18.83 -9.10
N ASP A 355 -1.89 19.46 -9.49
CA ASP A 355 -1.85 20.77 -10.12
C ASP A 355 -1.42 21.86 -9.13
N TRP A 356 -1.75 21.71 -7.85
CA TRP A 356 -1.30 22.63 -6.80
C TRP A 356 0.24 22.74 -6.74
N LEU A 357 0.96 21.66 -6.97
CA LEU A 357 2.43 21.68 -7.00
C LEU A 357 3.02 22.47 -8.15
N ARG A 358 2.23 22.71 -9.22
CA ARG A 358 2.66 23.46 -10.40
C ARG A 358 2.25 24.92 -10.34
N ASP A 359 1.08 25.16 -9.78
CA ASP A 359 0.47 26.47 -9.75
C ASP A 359 -0.48 26.56 -8.54
N HIS A 360 -0.16 27.45 -7.60
CA HIS A 360 -0.97 27.74 -6.43
C HIS A 360 -0.87 29.20 -6.07
N SER A 361 -1.82 29.69 -5.29
CA SER A 361 -1.81 31.08 -4.85
C SER A 361 -0.71 31.32 -3.79
N PRO A 362 -0.15 32.53 -3.73
CA PRO A 362 0.75 32.90 -2.64
C PRO A 362 0.12 32.76 -1.25
N GLU A 363 -1.20 32.99 -1.15
CA GLU A 363 -1.98 32.84 0.07
C GLU A 363 -2.04 31.40 0.55
N ASP A 364 -2.13 30.42 -0.38
CA ASP A 364 -2.09 28.99 -0.06
C ASP A 364 -0.73 28.59 0.48
N GLU A 365 0.36 29.05 -0.13
CA GLU A 365 1.71 28.77 0.36
C GLU A 365 1.96 29.39 1.75
N LEU A 366 1.43 30.60 1.99
CA LEU A 366 1.48 31.24 3.30
C LEU A 366 0.68 30.46 4.35
N ALA A 367 -0.45 29.85 3.96
CA ALA A 367 -1.21 28.98 4.87
C ALA A 367 -0.44 27.72 5.23
N VAL A 368 0.27 27.12 4.27
CA VAL A 368 1.15 25.97 4.51
C VAL A 368 2.36 26.34 5.39
N LEU A 369 2.94 27.52 5.19
CA LEU A 369 4.04 28.02 6.04
C LEU A 369 3.63 28.14 7.52
N LYS A 370 2.39 28.56 7.79
CA LYS A 370 1.87 28.61 9.17
C LYS A 370 1.83 27.24 9.83
N VAL A 371 1.54 26.17 9.07
CA VAL A 371 1.61 24.80 9.59
C VAL A 371 3.04 24.42 9.96
N ALA A 372 4.03 24.78 9.13
CA ALA A 372 5.44 24.56 9.45
C ALA A 372 5.86 25.32 10.73
N ASP A 373 5.44 26.58 10.84
CA ASP A 373 5.71 27.43 12.02
C ASP A 373 5.08 26.84 13.31
N GLU A 374 3.84 26.33 13.24
CA GLU A 374 3.14 25.72 14.37
C GLU A 374 3.88 24.51 14.92
N HIS A 375 4.55 23.75 14.07
CA HIS A 375 5.28 22.56 14.45
C HIS A 375 6.78 22.79 14.67
N GLY A 376 7.30 23.95 14.25
CA GLY A 376 8.73 24.27 14.31
C GLY A 376 9.59 23.39 13.41
N GLU A 377 8.97 22.78 12.40
CA GLU A 377 9.59 21.87 11.44
C GLU A 377 9.08 22.17 10.02
N GLY A 378 9.91 21.97 9.02
CA GLY A 378 9.48 21.98 7.61
C GLY A 378 9.93 23.18 6.81
N TYR A 379 10.17 24.33 7.42
CA TYR A 379 10.74 25.50 6.79
C TYR A 379 11.96 26.00 7.56
N VAL A 380 13.04 26.32 6.82
CA VAL A 380 14.26 26.88 7.40
C VAL A 380 14.39 28.32 6.95
N ASP A 381 14.54 29.24 7.91
CA ASP A 381 14.77 30.64 7.60
C ASP A 381 16.06 30.81 6.81
N TRP A 382 16.06 31.72 5.84
CA TRP A 382 17.22 31.98 5.01
C TRP A 382 18.38 32.51 5.84
N TYR A 383 19.56 31.87 5.70
CA TYR A 383 20.79 32.27 6.39
C TYR A 383 21.98 32.37 5.40
N PRO A 384 22.91 33.30 5.66
CA PRO A 384 24.04 33.52 4.75
C PRO A 384 25.02 32.34 4.74
N PHE A 385 25.47 31.99 3.55
CA PHE A 385 26.47 30.94 3.32
C PHE A 385 27.42 31.36 2.21
N GLU A 386 28.72 31.05 2.34
CA GLU A 386 29.71 31.30 1.29
C GLU A 386 29.90 30.02 0.48
N HIS A 387 29.20 29.93 -0.64
CA HIS A 387 29.27 28.76 -1.51
C HIS A 387 30.58 28.75 -2.30
N PRO A 388 31.36 27.64 -2.34
CA PRO A 388 32.70 27.60 -2.90
C PRO A 388 32.77 27.93 -4.41
N GLN A 389 31.69 27.80 -5.14
CA GLN A 389 31.60 28.09 -6.57
C GLN A 389 30.80 29.36 -6.88
N LEU A 390 29.68 29.57 -6.19
CA LEU A 390 28.73 30.67 -6.45
C LEU A 390 29.02 31.95 -5.65
N GLY A 391 29.92 31.89 -4.65
CA GLY A 391 30.15 32.98 -3.71
C GLY A 391 29.01 33.16 -2.70
N PRO A 392 28.69 34.41 -2.29
CA PRO A 392 27.64 34.62 -1.28
C PRO A 392 26.26 34.18 -1.74
N VAL A 393 25.66 33.26 -1.00
CA VAL A 393 24.27 32.78 -1.17
C VAL A 393 23.55 32.80 0.18
N GLU A 394 22.27 32.58 0.19
CA GLU A 394 21.52 32.23 1.40
C GLU A 394 20.95 30.83 1.22
N LEU A 395 21.14 29.97 2.24
CA LEU A 395 20.52 28.63 2.33
C LEU A 395 19.23 28.71 3.11
N GLY A 396 18.25 27.86 2.80
CA GLY A 396 16.98 27.82 3.50
C GLY A 396 15.82 27.33 2.64
N GLY A 397 14.61 27.70 3.05
CA GLY A 397 13.38 27.32 2.35
C GLY A 397 12.76 26.01 2.86
N TRP A 398 11.98 25.37 2.04
CA TRP A 398 11.25 24.16 2.38
C TRP A 398 12.14 22.93 2.54
N ASP A 399 11.98 22.19 3.65
CA ASP A 399 12.51 20.84 3.78
C ASP A 399 11.57 19.86 3.04
N ILE A 400 11.99 19.44 1.87
CA ILE A 400 11.18 18.58 0.99
C ILE A 400 10.95 17.21 1.62
N VAL A 401 11.98 16.63 2.23
CA VAL A 401 11.88 15.28 2.81
C VAL A 401 11.09 15.27 4.10
N ARG A 402 11.37 16.20 5.03
CA ARG A 402 10.83 16.17 6.38
C ARG A 402 9.48 16.90 6.54
N PHE A 403 9.00 17.57 5.49
CA PHE A 403 7.72 18.27 5.55
C PHE A 403 6.80 17.98 4.37
N TRP A 404 7.30 18.03 3.12
CA TRP A 404 6.43 17.75 1.97
C TRP A 404 6.14 16.27 1.82
N PHE A 405 7.15 15.40 1.98
CA PHE A 405 6.98 13.94 1.86
C PHE A 405 6.61 13.24 3.17
N ASN A 406 6.86 13.85 4.31
CA ASN A 406 6.52 13.26 5.60
C ASN A 406 5.95 14.33 6.53
N PRO A 407 5.01 14.00 7.41
CA PRO A 407 4.53 14.96 8.40
C PRO A 407 5.64 15.34 9.37
N PRO A 408 5.56 16.53 10.00
CA PRO A 408 6.32 16.82 11.19
C PRO A 408 6.20 15.69 12.22
N LEU A 409 7.29 15.34 12.92
CA LEU A 409 7.28 14.22 13.87
C LEU A 409 6.20 14.38 14.94
N SER A 410 5.89 15.60 15.34
CA SER A 410 4.80 15.93 16.27
C SER A 410 3.40 15.57 15.76
N ARG A 411 3.24 15.36 14.45
CA ARG A 411 1.98 14.95 13.78
C ARG A 411 1.95 13.47 13.38
N LEU A 412 3.11 12.81 13.37
CA LEU A 412 3.27 11.47 12.79
C LEU A 412 2.30 10.44 13.40
N GLU A 413 2.16 10.42 14.72
CA GLU A 413 1.23 9.49 15.39
C GLU A 413 -0.23 9.72 14.97
N GLN A 414 -0.65 10.98 14.90
CA GLN A 414 -2.02 11.34 14.50
C GLN A 414 -2.32 10.95 13.05
N GLU A 415 -1.35 11.11 12.15
CA GLU A 415 -1.50 10.77 10.73
C GLU A 415 -1.52 9.25 10.52
N VAL A 416 -0.77 8.48 11.30
CA VAL A 416 -0.56 7.04 11.09
C VAL A 416 -1.68 6.18 11.68
N LYS A 417 -2.04 6.40 12.94
CA LYS A 417 -2.91 5.48 13.73
C LYS A 417 -4.26 5.11 13.11
N PRO A 418 -5.00 6.03 12.46
CA PRO A 418 -6.30 5.68 11.87
C PRO A 418 -6.24 4.63 10.77
N HIS A 419 -5.09 4.47 10.13
CA HIS A 419 -4.93 3.59 8.97
C HIS A 419 -4.85 2.10 9.34
N ALA A 420 -4.48 1.77 10.58
CA ALA A 420 -4.59 0.42 11.10
C ALA A 420 -6.06 -0.05 11.18
N ASP A 421 -7.02 0.86 11.43
CA ASP A 421 -8.46 0.54 11.38
C ASP A 421 -8.92 0.21 9.96
N PHE A 422 -8.41 0.91 8.95
CA PHE A 422 -8.74 0.61 7.56
C PHE A 422 -8.17 -0.73 7.11
N ALA A 423 -6.91 -1.04 7.44
CA ALA A 423 -6.31 -2.35 7.16
C ALA A 423 -7.10 -3.49 7.86
N LEU A 424 -7.50 -3.28 9.11
CA LEU A 424 -8.31 -4.24 9.86
C LEU A 424 -9.71 -4.43 9.24
N PHE A 425 -10.35 -3.34 8.79
CA PHE A 425 -11.62 -3.40 8.06
C PHE A 425 -11.48 -4.22 6.77
N LEU A 426 -10.47 -3.96 5.94
CA LEU A 426 -10.23 -4.71 4.70
C LEU A 426 -9.99 -6.20 4.95
N ALA A 427 -9.24 -6.54 5.99
CA ALA A 427 -9.03 -7.93 6.39
C ALA A 427 -10.36 -8.61 6.79
N LEU A 428 -11.18 -7.97 7.61
CA LEU A 428 -12.47 -8.50 8.07
C LEU A 428 -13.53 -8.52 6.95
N ALA A 429 -13.39 -7.68 5.92
CA ALA A 429 -14.26 -7.70 4.74
C ALA A 429 -14.07 -8.95 3.87
N SER A 430 -12.96 -9.67 4.01
CA SER A 430 -12.65 -10.88 3.24
C SER A 430 -13.76 -11.92 3.32
N PRO A 431 -13.95 -12.76 2.29
CA PRO A 431 -14.85 -13.89 2.36
C PRO A 431 -14.44 -14.86 3.48
N ARG A 432 -15.36 -15.67 3.95
CA ARG A 432 -15.11 -16.68 4.97
C ARG A 432 -15.98 -17.91 4.73
N LEU A 433 -15.36 -19.01 4.38
CA LEU A 433 -16.02 -20.28 4.16
C LEU A 433 -16.28 -20.99 5.50
N GLU A 434 -17.53 -21.37 5.74
CA GLU A 434 -17.93 -22.11 6.93
C GLU A 434 -18.81 -23.30 6.58
N VAL A 435 -18.73 -24.35 7.40
CA VAL A 435 -19.71 -25.45 7.37
C VAL A 435 -20.95 -25.01 8.13
N ARG A 436 -22.07 -24.86 7.41
CA ARG A 436 -23.36 -24.54 8.00
C ARG A 436 -24.01 -25.77 8.65
N SER A 437 -23.96 -26.93 7.95
CA SER A 437 -24.37 -28.22 8.49
C SER A 437 -23.64 -29.36 7.77
N PHE A 438 -23.38 -30.44 8.51
CA PHE A 438 -22.86 -31.71 7.99
C PHE A 438 -23.66 -32.82 8.65
N GLU A 439 -24.50 -33.51 7.87
CA GLU A 439 -25.54 -34.40 8.38
C GLU A 439 -25.55 -35.69 7.59
N SER A 440 -25.98 -36.78 8.22
CA SER A 440 -26.25 -38.07 7.59
C SER A 440 -27.62 -38.62 7.95
N GLU A 441 -28.23 -39.31 7.01
CA GLU A 441 -29.44 -40.08 7.23
C GLU A 441 -29.33 -41.47 6.59
N PRO A 442 -29.77 -42.56 7.28
CA PRO A 442 -29.76 -43.89 6.68
C PRO A 442 -30.77 -43.98 5.56
N VAL A 443 -30.40 -44.52 4.41
CA VAL A 443 -31.27 -44.71 3.23
C VAL A 443 -31.42 -46.18 2.81
N GLY A 444 -30.70 -47.08 3.49
CA GLY A 444 -30.77 -48.51 3.30
C GLY A 444 -29.88 -49.27 4.27
N ALA A 445 -29.80 -50.59 4.17
CA ALA A 445 -28.90 -51.39 4.98
C ALA A 445 -27.45 -51.09 4.62
N GLY A 446 -26.71 -50.41 5.53
CA GLY A 446 -25.33 -50.04 5.33
C GLY A 446 -25.10 -48.87 4.35
N ALA A 447 -26.17 -48.11 4.01
CA ALA A 447 -26.04 -46.94 3.13
C ALA A 447 -26.59 -45.67 3.81
N PHE A 448 -25.87 -44.58 3.69
CA PHE A 448 -26.19 -43.29 4.29
C PHE A 448 -26.18 -42.19 3.24
N ARG A 449 -27.21 -41.35 3.21
CA ARG A 449 -27.17 -40.07 2.51
C ARG A 449 -26.41 -39.09 3.40
N VAL A 450 -25.35 -38.52 2.88
CA VAL A 450 -24.52 -37.50 3.56
C VAL A 450 -24.74 -36.17 2.84
N ARG A 451 -25.06 -35.14 3.62
CA ARG A 451 -25.30 -33.78 3.12
C ARG A 451 -24.39 -32.79 3.82
N LEU A 452 -23.63 -32.03 3.03
CA LEU A 452 -22.86 -30.87 3.46
C LEU A 452 -23.57 -29.61 2.97
N ALA A 453 -23.78 -28.64 3.86
CA ALA A 453 -24.13 -27.26 3.50
C ALA A 453 -22.96 -26.34 3.85
N LEU A 454 -22.50 -25.56 2.89
CA LEU A 454 -21.46 -24.54 3.03
C LEU A 454 -22.07 -23.14 2.93
N GLU A 455 -21.47 -22.19 3.64
CA GLU A 455 -21.89 -20.80 3.64
C GLU A 455 -20.68 -19.86 3.60
N ASN A 456 -20.74 -18.79 2.81
CA ASN A 456 -19.83 -17.67 2.92
C ASN A 456 -20.39 -16.66 3.95
N THR A 457 -19.78 -16.57 5.11
CA THR A 457 -20.16 -15.65 6.18
C THR A 457 -19.43 -14.30 6.08
N GLY A 458 -18.53 -14.14 5.09
CA GLY A 458 -17.79 -12.93 4.83
C GLY A 458 -18.60 -11.81 4.17
N TRP A 459 -17.99 -10.64 4.03
CA TRP A 459 -18.62 -9.49 3.35
C TRP A 459 -18.43 -9.56 1.84
N LEU A 460 -17.23 -9.89 1.36
CA LEU A 460 -16.93 -10.10 -0.05
C LEU A 460 -17.35 -11.49 -0.53
N PRO A 461 -17.64 -11.69 -1.83
CA PRO A 461 -17.88 -13.01 -2.42
C PRO A 461 -16.59 -13.85 -2.40
N THR A 462 -16.72 -15.18 -2.54
CA THR A 462 -15.54 -16.07 -2.50
C THR A 462 -14.56 -15.82 -3.66
N ASN A 463 -15.04 -15.43 -4.83
CA ASN A 463 -14.19 -15.00 -5.95
C ASN A 463 -13.47 -13.67 -5.70
N VAL A 464 -13.86 -12.91 -4.68
CA VAL A 464 -13.37 -11.58 -4.32
C VAL A 464 -13.83 -10.51 -5.30
N THR A 465 -13.45 -10.60 -6.58
CA THR A 465 -13.80 -9.68 -7.67
C THR A 465 -14.31 -10.44 -8.89
N GLU A 466 -15.13 -9.79 -9.72
CA GLU A 466 -15.48 -10.31 -11.05
C GLU A 466 -14.23 -10.36 -11.95
N ARG A 467 -13.30 -9.43 -11.78
CA ARG A 467 -12.01 -9.43 -12.47
C ARG A 467 -11.24 -10.74 -12.23
N ALA A 468 -11.28 -11.30 -11.02
CA ALA A 468 -10.65 -12.58 -10.70
C ALA A 468 -11.23 -13.74 -11.51
N LEU A 469 -12.55 -13.74 -11.76
CA LEU A 469 -13.21 -14.74 -12.61
C LEU A 469 -12.82 -14.56 -14.09
N GLU A 470 -12.85 -13.34 -14.60
CA GLU A 470 -12.44 -13.01 -15.98
C GLU A 470 -11.00 -13.46 -16.26
N ARG A 471 -10.09 -13.24 -15.31
CA ARG A 471 -8.67 -13.62 -15.40
C ARG A 471 -8.40 -15.08 -15.05
N LYS A 472 -9.39 -15.82 -14.55
CA LYS A 472 -9.23 -17.19 -14.03
C LYS A 472 -8.17 -17.26 -12.91
N ALA A 473 -8.10 -16.21 -12.10
CA ALA A 473 -7.16 -16.07 -11.00
C ALA A 473 -7.68 -16.73 -9.71
N VAL A 474 -8.89 -17.24 -9.72
CA VAL A 474 -9.53 -17.90 -8.57
C VAL A 474 -10.15 -19.22 -9.00
N ARG A 475 -10.05 -20.25 -8.14
CA ARG A 475 -10.65 -21.56 -8.34
C ARG A 475 -11.97 -21.65 -7.60
N PRO A 476 -12.90 -22.55 -8.01
CA PRO A 476 -14.10 -22.86 -7.23
C PRO A 476 -13.73 -23.48 -5.87
N ILE A 477 -14.70 -23.51 -4.96
CA ILE A 477 -14.59 -24.25 -3.70
C ILE A 477 -14.41 -25.72 -4.03
N GLU A 478 -13.35 -26.35 -3.52
CA GLU A 478 -13.10 -27.78 -3.57
C GLU A 478 -13.54 -28.44 -2.26
N VAL A 479 -14.35 -29.47 -2.36
CA VAL A 479 -14.85 -30.26 -1.22
C VAL A 479 -14.34 -31.67 -1.32
N GLU A 480 -13.68 -32.16 -0.29
CA GLU A 480 -13.14 -33.52 -0.17
C GLU A 480 -13.86 -34.26 0.95
N LEU A 481 -14.42 -35.42 0.64
CA LEU A 481 -15.05 -36.30 1.62
C LEU A 481 -14.08 -37.41 2.00
N GLU A 482 -13.73 -37.47 3.28
CA GLU A 482 -12.88 -38.50 3.85
C GLU A 482 -13.74 -39.61 4.44
N ILE A 483 -13.58 -40.84 3.96
CA ILE A 483 -14.31 -42.03 4.43
C ILE A 483 -13.32 -43.05 5.00
N PRO A 484 -13.73 -43.91 5.98
CA PRO A 484 -12.85 -44.90 6.54
C PRO A 484 -12.55 -46.07 5.60
N ASP A 485 -11.49 -46.83 5.88
CA ASP A 485 -11.15 -48.01 5.12
C ASP A 485 -12.33 -49.02 5.07
N GLY A 486 -12.64 -49.49 3.87
CA GLY A 486 -13.71 -50.45 3.63
C GLY A 486 -15.10 -49.79 3.37
N ALA A 487 -15.24 -48.48 3.53
CA ALA A 487 -16.40 -47.73 3.06
C ALA A 487 -16.28 -47.41 1.57
N GLY A 488 -17.42 -47.10 0.92
CA GLY A 488 -17.48 -46.75 -0.49
C GLY A 488 -18.42 -45.56 -0.75
N ILE A 489 -18.20 -44.85 -1.86
CA ILE A 489 -19.10 -43.80 -2.32
C ILE A 489 -19.96 -44.37 -3.47
N ALA A 490 -21.25 -44.63 -3.18
CA ALA A 490 -22.21 -45.15 -4.15
C ALA A 490 -22.75 -44.04 -5.09
N SER A 491 -22.80 -42.79 -4.62
CA SER A 491 -23.21 -41.61 -5.40
C SER A 491 -22.41 -40.38 -4.96
N GLY A 492 -22.04 -39.52 -5.90
CA GLY A 492 -21.12 -38.42 -5.71
C GLY A 492 -19.68 -38.82 -6.00
N LYS A 493 -18.73 -37.93 -5.73
CA LYS A 493 -17.28 -38.17 -5.88
C LYS A 493 -16.59 -37.82 -4.58
N GLU A 494 -15.42 -38.43 -4.36
CA GLU A 494 -14.55 -38.10 -3.22
C GLU A 494 -14.20 -36.61 -3.19
N ARG A 495 -13.98 -36.02 -4.39
CA ARG A 495 -13.75 -34.58 -4.57
C ARG A 495 -14.80 -33.98 -5.48
N GLU A 496 -15.46 -32.93 -4.99
CA GLU A 496 -16.51 -32.18 -5.69
C GLU A 496 -16.14 -30.69 -5.76
N GLU A 497 -16.56 -30.01 -6.83
CA GLU A 497 -16.49 -28.57 -6.92
C GLU A 497 -17.84 -27.95 -6.56
N ALA A 498 -17.84 -26.98 -5.63
CA ALA A 498 -19.05 -26.35 -5.11
C ALA A 498 -19.27 -24.91 -5.63
N GLY A 499 -18.51 -24.48 -6.65
CA GLY A 499 -18.67 -23.18 -7.29
C GLY A 499 -18.13 -22.01 -6.46
N GLN A 500 -18.72 -20.82 -6.68
CA GLN A 500 -18.44 -19.60 -5.93
C GLN A 500 -19.68 -19.20 -5.12
N LEU A 501 -19.47 -18.52 -3.99
CA LEU A 501 -20.55 -18.05 -3.12
C LEU A 501 -20.55 -16.53 -3.05
N ALA A 502 -21.74 -15.92 -3.14
CA ALA A 502 -21.93 -14.49 -3.01
C ALA A 502 -21.53 -13.98 -1.61
N GLY A 503 -21.22 -12.70 -1.53
CA GLY A 503 -20.96 -11.99 -0.29
C GLY A 503 -22.15 -11.13 0.18
N ARG A 504 -22.01 -10.52 1.35
CA ARG A 504 -23.00 -9.57 1.88
C ARG A 504 -22.92 -8.19 1.23
N VAL A 505 -21.82 -7.87 0.56
CA VAL A 505 -21.60 -6.59 -0.14
C VAL A 505 -22.71 -6.28 -1.15
N GLU A 506 -23.30 -7.30 -1.76
CA GLU A 506 -24.38 -7.16 -2.74
C GLU A 506 -25.74 -6.85 -2.10
N ARG A 507 -25.89 -7.09 -0.79
CA ARG A 507 -27.16 -6.97 -0.06
C ARG A 507 -27.30 -5.62 0.63
N ARG A 508 -27.86 -4.65 -0.08
CA ARG A 508 -27.88 -3.24 0.34
C ARG A 508 -29.21 -2.74 0.86
N THR A 509 -30.31 -3.42 0.51
CA THR A 509 -31.66 -3.04 0.93
C THR A 509 -32.55 -4.25 1.07
N VAL A 510 -33.42 -4.24 2.06
CA VAL A 510 -34.44 -5.28 2.27
C VAL A 510 -35.67 -5.06 1.40
N THR A 511 -35.79 -3.94 0.71
CA THR A 511 -36.94 -3.59 -0.13
C THR A 511 -36.87 -4.16 -1.53
N TRP A 512 -35.74 -4.78 -1.92
CA TRP A 512 -35.56 -5.38 -3.22
C TRP A 512 -36.22 -6.76 -3.28
N TRP A 513 -37.26 -6.97 -4.09
CA TRP A 513 -38.07 -8.17 -4.10
C TRP A 513 -37.86 -9.10 -5.29
N TRP A 514 -37.07 -8.70 -6.32
CA TRP A 514 -36.73 -9.57 -7.44
C TRP A 514 -35.26 -9.97 -7.38
N THR A 515 -34.98 -10.92 -6.54
CA THR A 515 -33.68 -11.59 -6.51
C THR A 515 -33.87 -12.99 -7.04
N ASP A 516 -33.03 -13.40 -7.97
CA ASP A 516 -33.09 -14.73 -8.58
C ASP A 516 -32.70 -15.81 -7.57
N HIS A 517 -31.88 -15.47 -6.57
CA HIS A 517 -31.38 -16.40 -5.57
C HIS A 517 -31.16 -15.74 -4.22
N SER A 518 -32.08 -15.98 -3.28
CA SER A 518 -32.05 -15.36 -1.95
C SER A 518 -31.00 -15.93 -1.00
N THR A 519 -30.36 -17.05 -1.34
CA THR A 519 -29.33 -17.75 -0.55
C THR A 519 -28.08 -18.05 -1.38
N SER A 520 -27.69 -17.13 -2.25
CA SER A 520 -26.51 -17.25 -3.13
C SER A 520 -25.17 -17.32 -2.36
N GLU A 521 -25.16 -16.97 -1.07
CA GLU A 521 -24.05 -17.20 -0.15
C GLU A 521 -23.92 -18.64 0.32
N ARG A 522 -24.80 -19.57 -0.13
CA ARG A 522 -24.83 -20.96 0.31
C ARG A 522 -24.81 -21.91 -0.85
N THR A 523 -24.24 -23.10 -0.59
CA THR A 523 -24.31 -24.24 -1.49
C THR A 523 -24.43 -25.54 -0.71
N LYS A 524 -24.78 -26.63 -1.42
CA LYS A 524 -24.82 -27.97 -0.83
C LYS A 524 -24.13 -28.98 -1.72
N VAL A 525 -23.53 -30.00 -1.08
CA VAL A 525 -23.00 -31.19 -1.73
C VAL A 525 -23.62 -32.41 -1.06
N GLU A 526 -23.99 -33.43 -1.84
CA GLU A 526 -24.65 -34.62 -1.34
C GLU A 526 -23.94 -35.88 -1.88
N TRP A 527 -23.80 -36.87 -1.00
CA TRP A 527 -23.24 -38.20 -1.32
C TRP A 527 -24.16 -39.30 -0.81
N VAL A 528 -24.02 -40.48 -1.38
CA VAL A 528 -24.47 -41.73 -0.77
C VAL A 528 -23.24 -42.56 -0.44
N VAL A 529 -23.03 -42.84 0.84
CA VAL A 529 -21.88 -43.56 1.36
C VAL A 529 -22.31 -44.93 1.86
N GLU A 530 -21.64 -45.99 1.41
CA GLU A 530 -21.77 -47.34 1.93
C GLU A 530 -20.76 -47.53 3.06
N ALA A 531 -21.23 -47.70 4.29
CA ALA A 531 -20.40 -47.78 5.50
C ALA A 531 -21.15 -48.44 6.64
N ASN A 532 -20.47 -48.75 7.75
CA ASN A 532 -21.10 -49.31 8.96
C ASN A 532 -21.65 -48.17 9.82
N SER A 533 -22.74 -48.45 10.52
CA SER A 533 -23.20 -47.57 11.61
C SER A 533 -22.13 -47.46 12.69
N GLY A 534 -21.77 -46.21 13.05
CA GLY A 534 -20.69 -45.90 13.97
C GLY A 534 -19.36 -45.53 13.27
N ASP A 535 -19.24 -45.65 11.95
CA ASP A 535 -18.09 -45.20 11.21
C ASP A 535 -18.02 -43.66 11.21
N ARG A 536 -16.80 -43.10 11.30
CA ARG A 536 -16.55 -41.65 11.25
C ARG A 536 -16.19 -41.25 9.81
N ILE A 537 -16.81 -40.18 9.36
CA ILE A 537 -16.48 -39.53 8.11
C ILE A 537 -16.14 -38.07 8.39
N ALA A 538 -15.28 -37.49 7.57
CA ALA A 538 -14.92 -36.08 7.65
C ALA A 538 -15.07 -35.38 6.30
N VAL A 539 -15.18 -34.09 6.32
CA VAL A 539 -15.20 -33.26 5.11
C VAL A 539 -14.25 -32.08 5.27
N VAL A 540 -13.52 -31.79 4.21
CA VAL A 540 -12.68 -30.59 4.10
C VAL A 540 -13.12 -29.80 2.89
N ALA A 541 -13.58 -28.59 3.09
CA ALA A 541 -13.90 -27.63 2.03
C ALA A 541 -12.80 -26.54 2.00
N ARG A 542 -12.18 -26.38 0.85
CA ARG A 542 -11.05 -25.46 0.64
C ARG A 542 -11.37 -24.43 -0.41
N HIS A 543 -11.05 -23.19 -0.11
CA HIS A 543 -11.05 -22.13 -1.10
C HIS A 543 -9.85 -21.21 -0.88
N GLN A 544 -9.07 -20.95 -1.92
CA GLN A 544 -7.81 -20.20 -1.79
C GLN A 544 -7.95 -18.82 -1.13
N ARG A 545 -9.12 -18.16 -1.26
CA ARG A 545 -9.38 -16.81 -0.75
C ARG A 545 -10.44 -16.71 0.33
N ALA A 546 -11.19 -17.79 0.57
CA ALA A 546 -12.21 -17.83 1.63
C ALA A 546 -11.82 -18.73 2.80
N GLY A 547 -10.65 -19.37 2.68
CA GLY A 547 -10.10 -20.23 3.72
C GLY A 547 -10.56 -21.67 3.63
N THR A 548 -10.32 -22.43 4.71
CA THR A 548 -10.60 -23.87 4.81
C THR A 548 -11.60 -24.13 5.94
N ALA A 549 -12.68 -24.84 5.65
CA ALA A 549 -13.67 -25.28 6.63
C ALA A 549 -13.64 -26.82 6.75
N ARG A 550 -13.74 -27.33 7.97
CA ARG A 550 -13.68 -28.76 8.28
C ARG A 550 -14.82 -29.16 9.20
N SER A 551 -15.34 -30.37 9.01
CA SER A 551 -16.32 -30.98 9.90
C SER A 551 -16.21 -32.48 9.87
N GLU A 552 -16.65 -33.13 10.94
CA GLU A 552 -16.72 -34.58 11.06
C GLU A 552 -18.07 -35.00 11.65
N LEU A 553 -18.52 -36.20 11.32
CA LEU A 553 -19.70 -36.81 11.92
C LEU A 553 -19.54 -38.32 12.02
N THR A 554 -20.39 -38.95 12.84
CA THR A 554 -20.51 -40.41 12.95
C THR A 554 -21.79 -40.86 12.26
N LEU A 555 -21.73 -41.89 11.40
CA LEU A 555 -22.82 -42.46 10.63
C LEU A 555 -23.74 -43.33 11.46
#